data_534edd3ee5024c00dfd49126402cc9ad
#
_entry.id   534edd3ee5024c00dfd49126402cc9ad
#
_cell.length_a   1.000
_cell.length_b   1.000
_cell.length_c   1.000
_cell.angle_alpha   90.00
_cell.angle_beta   90.00
_cell.angle_gamma   90.00
#
_symmetry.space_group_name_H-M   'P 1'
#
loop_
_entity.id
_entity.type
_entity.pdbx_description
1 polymer ?
#
loop_
_entity_poly.entity_id
_entity_poly.type
_entity_poly.pdbx_seq_one_letter_code
_entity_poly.pdbx_strand_id
1 'polypeptide(L)'
;ISSDGERLSVRSTNLEVSMEFSLSAEIKEPVNIAIPINKILNVTSSLKNEDLNVFITDGFKVQIKTGFGEYNIMGVAPEDFPNKTEVVKNSSLNFSSKELEELIDYTINSCSSDDLKPALQGILLNFNEAKTTFVSTDGHRLSKIELEKNGPISKNIILPVKFFKLVQSFLFENETVEFILGENHVQVFFKGINISTRLIQDSYPDYEKVIPQNNEKSVVVKNEEIIASLKRISSFSSKKTKQATLSIENNKIEIKTEDAETSSSANETIKCSYNDENITIAFNCDYLREILEKTTTETSTLLLKDSQSAALVLPEKNPGKIKKLSLLMPIRLN
;
A
#
# COMPACT_ATOMS: atom_id res chain seq x y z
N ILE A 1 -12.72 4.70 -24.36
CA ILE A 1 -14.16 4.88 -24.05
C ILE A 1 -14.94 3.98 -24.99
N SER A 2 -15.84 3.19 -24.43
CA SER A 2 -16.75 2.33 -25.22
C SER A 2 -18.16 2.36 -24.63
N SER A 3 -19.17 2.02 -25.40
CA SER A 3 -20.54 1.86 -24.93
C SER A 3 -21.17 0.60 -25.49
N ASP A 4 -22.10 0.02 -24.72
CA ASP A 4 -22.91 -1.14 -25.12
C ASP A 4 -24.39 -0.77 -25.44
N GLY A 5 -24.69 0.51 -25.51
CA GLY A 5 -26.05 1.02 -25.74
C GLY A 5 -26.77 1.47 -24.47
N GLU A 6 -26.40 0.99 -23.29
CA GLU A 6 -27.00 1.37 -21.99
C GLU A 6 -25.98 2.01 -21.03
N ARG A 7 -24.72 1.62 -21.13
CA ARG A 7 -23.66 2.06 -20.23
C ARG A 7 -22.45 2.56 -21.02
N LEU A 8 -21.85 3.59 -20.49
CA LEU A 8 -20.55 4.08 -20.94
C LEU A 8 -19.45 3.47 -20.09
N SER A 9 -18.48 2.81 -20.72
CA SER A 9 -17.30 2.27 -20.07
C SER A 9 -16.07 3.11 -20.41
N VAL A 10 -15.33 3.51 -19.40
CA VAL A 10 -14.05 4.20 -19.54
C VAL A 10 -12.96 3.30 -19.02
N ARG A 11 -11.99 2.97 -19.88
CA ARG A 11 -10.87 2.10 -19.53
C ARG A 11 -9.55 2.84 -19.71
N SER A 12 -8.64 2.66 -18.75
CA SER A 12 -7.26 3.14 -18.82
C SER A 12 -6.29 2.03 -18.43
N THR A 13 -5.06 2.08 -18.95
CA THR A 13 -4.01 1.12 -18.63
C THR A 13 -2.62 1.71 -18.82
N ASN A 14 -1.67 1.21 -18.04
CA ASN A 14 -0.24 1.42 -18.23
C ASN A 14 0.49 0.10 -18.58
N LEU A 15 -0.26 -0.92 -19.05
CA LEU A 15 0.15 -2.28 -19.38
C LEU A 15 0.45 -3.20 -18.17
N GLU A 16 0.65 -2.64 -16.99
CA GLU A 16 0.83 -3.37 -15.73
C GLU A 16 -0.50 -3.46 -14.97
N VAL A 17 -1.17 -2.32 -14.82
CA VAL A 17 -2.47 -2.18 -14.17
C VAL A 17 -3.47 -1.62 -15.16
N SER A 18 -4.66 -2.19 -15.20
CA SER A 18 -5.80 -1.70 -15.98
C SER A 18 -6.95 -1.37 -15.06
N MET A 19 -7.63 -0.29 -15.36
CA MET A 19 -8.83 0.13 -14.64
C MET A 19 -9.95 0.35 -15.65
N GLU A 20 -11.13 -0.15 -15.32
CA GLU A 20 -12.36 0.06 -16.08
C GLU A 20 -13.45 0.55 -15.14
N PHE A 21 -14.19 1.50 -15.59
CA PHE A 21 -15.23 2.16 -14.84
C PHE A 21 -16.45 2.30 -15.72
N SER A 22 -17.62 1.90 -15.22
CA SER A 22 -18.88 1.96 -15.96
C SER A 22 -19.84 2.93 -15.31
N LEU A 23 -20.40 3.82 -16.11
CA LEU A 23 -21.36 4.83 -15.68
C LEU A 23 -22.61 4.83 -16.59
N SER A 24 -23.72 5.30 -16.05
CA SER A 24 -24.92 5.55 -16.83
C SER A 24 -24.74 6.80 -17.67
N ALA A 25 -25.11 6.72 -18.93
CA ALA A 25 -25.09 7.83 -19.87
C ALA A 25 -26.23 7.70 -20.85
N GLU A 26 -26.72 8.82 -21.40
CA GLU A 26 -27.61 8.80 -22.54
C GLU A 26 -26.80 8.54 -23.81
N ILE A 27 -26.97 7.36 -24.40
CA ILE A 27 -26.20 6.90 -25.55
C ILE A 27 -27.13 6.86 -26.77
N LYS A 28 -26.88 7.76 -27.73
CA LYS A 28 -27.67 7.79 -28.99
C LYS A 28 -27.13 6.80 -30.02
N GLU A 29 -25.81 6.66 -30.06
CA GLU A 29 -25.12 5.73 -30.96
C GLU A 29 -24.00 5.01 -30.20
N PRO A 30 -23.75 3.71 -30.46
CA PRO A 30 -22.62 3.02 -29.86
C PRO A 30 -21.29 3.68 -30.19
N VAL A 31 -20.43 3.78 -29.21
CA VAL A 31 -19.09 4.40 -29.36
C VAL A 31 -18.01 3.44 -28.96
N ASN A 32 -16.88 3.50 -29.66
CA ASN A 32 -15.65 2.83 -29.26
C ASN A 32 -14.46 3.64 -29.81
N ILE A 33 -13.66 4.25 -28.89
CA ILE A 33 -12.58 5.13 -29.28
C ILE A 33 -11.53 5.25 -28.18
N ALA A 34 -10.26 5.37 -28.52
CA ALA A 34 -9.21 5.74 -27.59
C ALA A 34 -8.90 7.24 -27.69
N ILE A 35 -8.80 7.91 -26.55
CA ILE A 35 -8.67 9.35 -26.45
C ILE A 35 -7.48 9.70 -25.54
N PRO A 36 -6.67 10.72 -25.87
CA PRO A 36 -5.59 11.18 -24.99
C PRO A 36 -6.11 11.67 -23.65
N ILE A 37 -5.81 10.91 -22.58
CA ILE A 37 -6.37 11.11 -21.24
C ILE A 37 -6.12 12.51 -20.67
N ASN A 38 -4.92 13.07 -20.87
CA ASN A 38 -4.55 14.36 -20.29
C ASN A 38 -5.45 15.52 -20.77
N LYS A 39 -5.85 15.50 -22.03
CA LYS A 39 -6.74 16.54 -22.58
C LYS A 39 -8.14 16.44 -21.99
N ILE A 40 -8.67 15.24 -21.87
CA ILE A 40 -9.97 14.98 -21.23
C ILE A 40 -9.95 15.38 -19.76
N LEU A 41 -8.92 14.95 -19.01
CA LEU A 41 -8.80 15.30 -17.59
C LEU A 41 -8.74 16.80 -17.36
N ASN A 42 -8.01 17.54 -18.18
CA ASN A 42 -7.93 19.01 -18.06
C ASN A 42 -9.30 19.69 -18.25
N VAL A 43 -10.13 19.18 -19.13
CA VAL A 43 -11.49 19.67 -19.33
C VAL A 43 -12.38 19.25 -18.15
N THR A 44 -12.48 17.94 -17.88
CA THR A 44 -13.44 17.41 -16.90
C THR A 44 -13.14 17.80 -15.47
N SER A 45 -11.86 17.94 -15.08
CA SER A 45 -11.47 18.32 -13.72
C SER A 45 -11.82 19.77 -13.37
N SER A 46 -11.98 20.62 -14.36
CA SER A 46 -12.37 22.03 -14.18
C SER A 46 -13.89 22.26 -14.22
N LEU A 47 -14.67 21.27 -14.64
CA LEU A 47 -16.12 21.36 -14.72
C LEU A 47 -16.75 20.86 -13.41
N LYS A 48 -17.73 21.60 -12.90
CA LYS A 48 -18.51 21.22 -11.72
C LYS A 48 -19.96 21.02 -12.13
N ASN A 49 -20.47 19.79 -11.98
CA ASN A 49 -21.87 19.45 -12.24
C ASN A 49 -22.41 19.90 -13.60
N GLU A 50 -21.63 19.72 -14.64
CA GLU A 50 -21.97 20.06 -16.02
C GLU A 50 -22.21 18.80 -16.85
N ASP A 51 -23.19 18.90 -17.74
CA ASP A 51 -23.44 17.87 -18.73
C ASP A 51 -22.38 17.92 -19.83
N LEU A 52 -21.81 16.76 -20.13
CA LEU A 52 -20.87 16.56 -21.22
C LEU A 52 -21.57 15.88 -22.38
N ASN A 53 -21.63 16.54 -23.52
CA ASN A 53 -22.06 15.91 -24.75
C ASN A 53 -20.83 15.58 -25.59
N VAL A 54 -20.64 14.28 -25.85
CA VAL A 54 -19.49 13.76 -26.60
C VAL A 54 -19.95 13.28 -27.96
N PHE A 55 -19.38 13.80 -29.02
CA PHE A 55 -19.65 13.43 -30.41
C PHE A 55 -18.37 12.86 -31.03
N ILE A 56 -18.50 11.77 -31.72
CA ILE A 56 -17.42 11.17 -32.52
C ILE A 56 -17.78 11.32 -33.97
N THR A 57 -16.89 11.90 -34.73
CA THR A 57 -17.05 12.14 -36.18
C THR A 57 -16.01 11.33 -36.95
N ASP A 58 -16.16 11.30 -38.28
CA ASP A 58 -15.24 10.59 -39.17
C ASP A 58 -13.78 10.96 -38.92
N GLY A 59 -12.89 9.94 -39.01
CA GLY A 59 -11.46 10.11 -38.77
C GLY A 59 -11.08 10.25 -37.29
N PHE A 60 -11.88 9.67 -36.37
CA PHE A 60 -11.64 9.63 -34.91
C PHE A 60 -11.57 11.01 -34.24
N LYS A 61 -12.22 12.03 -34.81
CA LYS A 61 -12.35 13.33 -34.15
C LYS A 61 -13.40 13.26 -33.06
N VAL A 62 -13.04 13.69 -31.85
CA VAL A 62 -13.92 13.77 -30.70
C VAL A 62 -14.21 15.22 -30.39
N GLN A 63 -15.48 15.60 -30.44
CA GLN A 63 -15.96 16.90 -30.02
C GLN A 63 -16.68 16.75 -28.67
N ILE A 64 -16.24 17.51 -27.68
CA ILE A 64 -16.86 17.60 -26.36
C ILE A 64 -17.53 18.97 -26.26
N LYS A 65 -18.82 18.98 -26.01
CA LYS A 65 -19.60 20.20 -25.77
C LYS A 65 -20.03 20.29 -24.33
N THR A 66 -19.87 21.47 -23.76
CA THR A 66 -20.26 21.80 -22.39
C THR A 66 -21.06 23.10 -22.42
N GLY A 67 -21.60 23.52 -21.30
CA GLY A 67 -22.24 24.82 -21.16
C GLY A 67 -21.28 26.02 -21.41
N PHE A 68 -19.97 25.79 -21.34
CA PHE A 68 -18.94 26.83 -21.49
C PHE A 68 -18.28 26.87 -22.87
N GLY A 69 -18.39 25.82 -23.67
CA GLY A 69 -17.74 25.78 -24.98
C GLY A 69 -17.57 24.41 -25.60
N GLU A 70 -16.80 24.38 -26.69
CA GLU A 70 -16.50 23.18 -27.45
C GLU A 70 -15.02 22.88 -27.46
N TYR A 71 -14.69 21.60 -27.26
CA TYR A 71 -13.30 21.10 -27.24
C TYR A 71 -13.17 20.00 -28.29
N ASN A 72 -12.19 20.14 -29.17
CA ASN A 72 -11.94 19.15 -30.21
C ASN A 72 -10.63 18.43 -29.94
N ILE A 73 -10.69 17.08 -29.91
CA ILE A 73 -9.57 16.21 -29.61
C ILE A 73 -9.46 15.17 -30.72
N MET A 74 -8.25 14.87 -31.16
CA MET A 74 -8.01 13.72 -32.03
C MET A 74 -7.87 12.48 -31.17
N GLY A 75 -8.76 11.52 -31.37
CA GLY A 75 -8.65 10.17 -30.86
C GLY A 75 -7.83 9.28 -31.79
N VAL A 76 -7.76 8.01 -31.44
CA VAL A 76 -7.15 6.94 -32.27
C VAL A 76 -8.08 5.75 -32.36
N ALA A 77 -7.84 4.88 -33.31
CA ALA A 77 -8.62 3.67 -33.49
C ALA A 77 -8.63 2.81 -32.22
N PRO A 78 -9.75 2.19 -31.86
CA PRO A 78 -9.84 1.36 -30.66
C PRO A 78 -8.88 0.17 -30.71
N GLU A 79 -8.51 -0.32 -31.88
CA GLU A 79 -7.55 -1.41 -32.10
C GLU A 79 -6.13 -1.04 -31.68
N ASP A 80 -5.80 0.25 -31.66
CA ASP A 80 -4.50 0.75 -31.20
C ASP A 80 -4.42 0.82 -29.66
N PHE A 81 -5.54 0.62 -28.97
CA PHE A 81 -5.56 0.56 -27.51
C PHE A 81 -5.41 -0.89 -27.03
N PRO A 82 -4.60 -1.15 -25.98
CA PRO A 82 -4.35 -2.50 -25.49
C PRO A 82 -5.65 -3.26 -25.20
N ASN A 83 -5.70 -4.53 -25.62
CA ASN A 83 -6.85 -5.37 -25.39
C ASN A 83 -7.17 -5.52 -23.90
N LYS A 84 -8.44 -5.72 -23.56
CA LYS A 84 -8.87 -6.03 -22.20
C LYS A 84 -8.29 -7.37 -21.78
N THR A 85 -7.61 -7.38 -20.63
CA THR A 85 -7.18 -8.63 -20.01
C THR A 85 -8.41 -9.31 -19.41
N GLU A 86 -8.81 -10.43 -19.97
CA GLU A 86 -9.82 -11.27 -19.36
C GLU A 86 -9.19 -12.10 -18.25
N VAL A 87 -9.69 -11.94 -17.04
CA VAL A 87 -9.27 -12.74 -15.90
C VAL A 87 -10.23 -13.91 -15.79
N VAL A 88 -9.80 -15.09 -16.23
CA VAL A 88 -10.58 -16.32 -16.03
C VAL A 88 -10.63 -16.60 -14.53
N LYS A 89 -11.84 -16.63 -14.00
CA LYS A 89 -12.08 -16.82 -12.55
C LYS A 89 -11.74 -18.26 -12.14
N ASN A 90 -10.57 -18.45 -11.53
CA ASN A 90 -10.22 -19.72 -10.91
C ASN A 90 -10.80 -19.83 -9.49
N SER A 91 -10.79 -18.70 -8.77
CA SER A 91 -11.35 -18.61 -7.42
C SER A 91 -11.62 -17.14 -7.08
N SER A 92 -12.38 -16.89 -6.02
CA SER A 92 -12.60 -15.52 -5.52
C SER A 92 -12.66 -15.47 -4.00
N LEU A 93 -12.38 -14.29 -3.47
CA LEU A 93 -12.46 -13.97 -2.04
C LEU A 93 -13.05 -12.57 -1.90
N ASN A 94 -13.95 -12.40 -0.95
CA ASN A 94 -14.54 -11.12 -0.65
C ASN A 94 -13.90 -10.51 0.60
N PHE A 95 -13.56 -9.24 0.54
CA PHE A 95 -13.18 -8.43 1.70
C PHE A 95 -14.21 -7.33 1.93
N SER A 96 -14.45 -6.94 3.16
CA SER A 96 -15.02 -5.62 3.39
C SER A 96 -13.97 -4.55 3.08
N SER A 97 -14.40 -3.37 2.65
CA SER A 97 -13.48 -2.25 2.38
C SER A 97 -12.58 -1.96 3.58
N LYS A 98 -13.12 -2.02 4.80
CA LYS A 98 -12.36 -1.80 6.03
C LYS A 98 -11.27 -2.87 6.25
N GLU A 99 -11.60 -4.17 6.06
CA GLU A 99 -10.59 -5.23 6.15
C GLU A 99 -9.47 -5.00 5.13
N LEU A 100 -9.83 -4.72 3.89
CA LEU A 100 -8.87 -4.54 2.81
C LEU A 100 -8.02 -3.28 3.01
N GLU A 101 -8.63 -2.17 3.42
CA GLU A 101 -7.91 -0.94 3.75
C GLU A 101 -6.87 -1.18 4.83
N GLU A 102 -7.23 -1.88 5.91
CA GLU A 102 -6.31 -2.19 7.01
C GLU A 102 -5.17 -3.11 6.57
N LEU A 103 -5.44 -4.13 5.74
CA LEU A 103 -4.44 -5.03 5.18
C LEU A 103 -3.43 -4.27 4.29
N ILE A 104 -3.93 -3.41 3.41
CA ILE A 104 -3.11 -2.59 2.51
C ILE A 104 -2.30 -1.56 3.31
N ASP A 105 -2.97 -0.79 4.16
CA ASP A 105 -2.36 0.32 4.90
C ASP A 105 -1.22 -0.15 5.80
N TYR A 106 -1.35 -1.33 6.40
CA TYR A 106 -0.31 -1.90 7.26
C TYR A 106 0.92 -2.38 6.47
N THR A 107 0.76 -2.80 5.23
CA THR A 107 1.84 -3.43 4.46
C THR A 107 2.49 -2.50 3.44
N ILE A 108 1.77 -1.54 2.90
CA ILE A 108 2.18 -0.78 1.73
C ILE A 108 3.52 -0.03 1.89
N ASN A 109 3.83 0.45 3.10
CA ASN A 109 5.03 1.25 3.37
C ASN A 109 6.31 0.40 3.50
N SER A 110 6.19 -0.90 3.69
CA SER A 110 7.34 -1.80 3.80
C SER A 110 7.76 -2.43 2.46
N CYS A 111 7.10 -2.07 1.36
CA CYS A 111 7.55 -2.48 0.03
C CYS A 111 8.82 -1.74 -0.40
N SER A 112 9.65 -2.42 -1.17
CA SER A 112 10.86 -1.83 -1.77
C SER A 112 10.52 -0.89 -2.92
N SER A 113 11.34 0.14 -3.09
CA SER A 113 11.35 0.98 -4.30
C SER A 113 12.50 0.61 -5.26
N ASP A 114 13.26 -0.44 -4.97
CA ASP A 114 14.41 -0.89 -5.75
C ASP A 114 13.95 -1.74 -6.94
N ASP A 115 14.14 -1.23 -8.16
CA ASP A 115 13.75 -1.91 -9.40
C ASP A 115 14.54 -3.23 -9.66
N LEU A 116 15.64 -3.45 -8.95
CA LEU A 116 16.41 -4.67 -9.02
C LEU A 116 15.82 -5.82 -8.19
N LYS A 117 14.77 -5.54 -7.42
CA LYS A 117 14.09 -6.52 -6.55
C LYS A 117 12.59 -6.56 -6.82
N PRO A 118 12.15 -7.05 -8.00
CA PRO A 118 10.74 -6.97 -8.40
C PRO A 118 9.77 -7.62 -7.40
N ALA A 119 10.14 -8.76 -6.79
CA ALA A 119 9.32 -9.42 -5.78
C ALA A 119 9.00 -8.49 -4.59
N LEU A 120 9.97 -7.68 -4.16
CA LEU A 120 9.83 -6.79 -3.01
C LEU A 120 9.09 -5.48 -3.31
N GLN A 121 8.87 -5.17 -4.61
CA GLN A 121 8.01 -4.05 -5.02
C GLN A 121 6.51 -4.39 -4.91
N GLY A 122 6.19 -5.60 -4.51
CA GLY A 122 4.83 -6.09 -4.30
C GLY A 122 4.56 -6.49 -2.87
N ILE A 123 3.27 -6.67 -2.59
CA ILE A 123 2.78 -7.29 -1.37
C ILE A 123 2.54 -8.76 -1.68
N LEU A 124 3.14 -9.64 -0.87
CA LEU A 124 2.86 -11.08 -0.90
C LEU A 124 1.52 -11.34 -0.21
N LEU A 125 0.61 -12.01 -0.91
CA LEU A 125 -0.61 -12.58 -0.35
C LEU A 125 -0.45 -14.08 -0.24
N ASN A 126 -0.52 -14.57 0.99
CA ASN A 126 -0.55 -15.99 1.29
C ASN A 126 -1.98 -16.37 1.71
N PHE A 127 -2.59 -17.23 0.92
CA PHE A 127 -3.91 -17.77 1.20
C PHE A 127 -3.78 -19.21 1.72
N ASN A 128 -4.46 -19.55 2.79
CA ASN A 128 -4.60 -20.91 3.27
C ASN A 128 -6.01 -21.13 3.86
N GLU A 129 -6.29 -22.35 4.31
CA GLU A 129 -7.63 -22.75 4.81
C GLU A 129 -8.07 -22.01 6.09
N ALA A 130 -7.13 -21.43 6.85
CA ALA A 130 -7.44 -20.79 8.13
C ALA A 130 -7.36 -19.26 8.08
N LYS A 131 -6.48 -18.72 7.24
CA LYS A 131 -6.18 -17.29 7.23
C LYS A 131 -5.71 -16.78 5.89
N THR A 132 -5.84 -15.49 5.71
CA THR A 132 -5.23 -14.72 4.62
C THR A 132 -4.15 -13.82 5.24
N THR A 133 -2.93 -13.89 4.72
CA THR A 133 -1.78 -13.12 5.21
C THR A 133 -1.27 -12.19 4.12
N PHE A 134 -1.03 -10.93 4.47
CA PHE A 134 -0.34 -9.95 3.64
C PHE A 134 1.03 -9.68 4.24
N VAL A 135 2.05 -9.69 3.40
CA VAL A 135 3.44 -9.47 3.82
C VAL A 135 4.15 -8.54 2.84
N SER A 136 4.92 -7.63 3.37
CA SER A 136 5.82 -6.78 2.58
C SER A 136 7.15 -6.58 3.29
N THR A 137 8.22 -6.40 2.53
CA THR A 137 9.56 -6.10 3.05
C THR A 137 10.40 -5.39 2.00
N ASP A 138 11.30 -4.52 2.44
CA ASP A 138 12.35 -3.88 1.63
C ASP A 138 13.75 -4.47 1.92
N GLY A 139 13.82 -5.46 2.85
CA GLY A 139 15.06 -6.06 3.33
C GLY A 139 15.59 -5.41 4.61
N HIS A 140 15.07 -4.26 5.03
CA HIS A 140 15.43 -3.57 6.27
C HIS A 140 14.31 -3.60 7.31
N ARG A 141 13.09 -3.71 6.84
CA ARG A 141 11.87 -3.86 7.64
C ARG A 141 10.91 -4.83 6.98
N LEU A 142 9.97 -5.35 7.75
CA LEU A 142 8.93 -6.24 7.28
C LEU A 142 7.63 -5.89 8.01
N SER A 143 6.53 -5.88 7.28
CA SER A 143 5.18 -5.80 7.83
C SER A 143 4.41 -7.06 7.46
N LYS A 144 3.86 -7.73 8.46
CA LYS A 144 3.03 -8.93 8.33
C LYS A 144 1.70 -8.69 9.03
N ILE A 145 0.61 -8.89 8.30
CA ILE A 145 -0.74 -8.80 8.84
C ILE A 145 -1.53 -10.05 8.44
N GLU A 146 -2.16 -10.67 9.39
CA GLU A 146 -2.97 -11.87 9.22
C GLU A 146 -4.42 -11.56 9.54
N LEU A 147 -5.32 -12.00 8.68
CA LEU A 147 -6.77 -11.96 8.88
C LEU A 147 -7.29 -13.41 8.99
N GLU A 148 -8.00 -13.73 10.06
CA GLU A 148 -8.68 -15.03 10.24
C GLU A 148 -9.84 -15.12 9.24
N LYS A 149 -9.49 -15.40 7.99
CA LYS A 149 -10.41 -15.54 6.87
C LYS A 149 -9.85 -16.58 5.91
N ASN A 150 -10.62 -17.62 5.67
CA ASN A 150 -10.23 -18.72 4.79
C ASN A 150 -9.91 -18.20 3.39
N GLY A 151 -8.76 -18.55 2.88
CA GLY A 151 -8.42 -18.32 1.48
C GLY A 151 -9.19 -19.25 0.56
N PRO A 152 -9.45 -18.85 -0.67
CA PRO A 152 -10.20 -19.65 -1.64
C PRO A 152 -9.39 -20.85 -2.16
N ILE A 153 -8.09 -20.78 -2.05
CA ILE A 153 -7.11 -21.80 -2.46
C ILE A 153 -5.84 -21.63 -1.62
N SER A 154 -5.06 -22.69 -1.44
CA SER A 154 -3.72 -22.58 -0.84
C SER A 154 -2.76 -22.10 -1.94
N LYS A 155 -2.46 -20.81 -1.96
CA LYS A 155 -1.60 -20.17 -2.97
C LYS A 155 -0.91 -18.93 -2.43
N ASN A 156 0.31 -18.72 -2.89
CA ASN A 156 1.06 -17.47 -2.73
C ASN A 156 1.02 -16.68 -4.02
N ILE A 157 0.69 -15.39 -3.95
CA ILE A 157 0.74 -14.47 -5.07
C ILE A 157 1.40 -13.16 -4.65
N ILE A 158 2.08 -12.51 -5.57
CA ILE A 158 2.68 -11.19 -5.35
C ILE A 158 1.98 -10.19 -6.25
N LEU A 159 1.43 -9.14 -5.65
CA LEU A 159 0.74 -8.06 -6.36
C LEU A 159 1.50 -6.75 -6.23
N PRO A 160 1.63 -5.98 -7.34
CA PRO A 160 2.36 -4.73 -7.33
C PRO A 160 1.80 -3.71 -6.34
N VAL A 161 2.67 -2.97 -5.65
CA VAL A 161 2.26 -1.91 -4.73
C VAL A 161 1.40 -0.83 -5.41
N LYS A 162 1.65 -0.55 -6.70
CA LYS A 162 0.86 0.40 -7.51
C LYS A 162 -0.59 -0.01 -7.65
N PHE A 163 -0.85 -1.33 -7.77
CA PHE A 163 -2.21 -1.86 -7.80
C PHE A 163 -2.93 -1.57 -6.49
N PHE A 164 -2.32 -1.84 -5.35
CA PHE A 164 -2.93 -1.59 -4.05
C PHE A 164 -3.16 -0.10 -3.76
N LYS A 165 -2.23 0.77 -4.16
CA LYS A 165 -2.43 2.24 -4.08
C LYS A 165 -3.64 2.69 -4.87
N LEU A 166 -3.83 2.12 -6.07
CA LEU A 166 -4.99 2.42 -6.90
C LEU A 166 -6.28 1.87 -6.27
N VAL A 167 -6.30 0.63 -5.81
CA VAL A 167 -7.45 0.04 -5.11
C VAL A 167 -7.82 0.89 -3.90
N GLN A 168 -6.86 1.25 -3.05
CA GLN A 168 -7.07 2.05 -1.84
C GLN A 168 -7.72 3.42 -2.13
N SER A 169 -7.37 4.07 -3.24
CA SER A 169 -7.93 5.38 -3.61
C SER A 169 -9.43 5.33 -3.99
N PHE A 170 -9.99 4.14 -4.20
CA PHE A 170 -11.39 3.92 -4.54
C PHE A 170 -12.16 3.11 -3.49
N LEU A 171 -11.55 2.76 -2.36
CA LEU A 171 -12.28 2.10 -1.26
C LEU A 171 -13.25 3.09 -0.59
N PHE A 172 -14.52 2.77 -0.62
CA PHE A 172 -15.58 3.51 0.08
C PHE A 172 -16.04 2.71 1.28
N GLU A 173 -16.54 3.40 2.30
CA GLU A 173 -17.05 2.74 3.51
C GLU A 173 -18.21 1.76 3.19
N ASN A 174 -18.25 0.66 3.94
CA ASN A 174 -19.30 -0.36 3.90
C ASN A 174 -19.48 -1.08 2.55
N GLU A 175 -18.44 -1.15 1.74
CA GLU A 175 -18.45 -1.90 0.48
C GLU A 175 -17.89 -3.30 0.65
N THR A 176 -18.35 -4.20 -0.22
CA THR A 176 -17.73 -5.51 -0.42
C THR A 176 -16.87 -5.45 -1.66
N VAL A 177 -15.63 -5.87 -1.54
CA VAL A 177 -14.63 -5.90 -2.60
C VAL A 177 -14.39 -7.35 -2.97
N GLU A 178 -14.75 -7.74 -4.20
CA GLU A 178 -14.49 -9.08 -4.70
C GLU A 178 -13.09 -9.14 -5.33
N PHE A 179 -12.24 -10.02 -4.80
CA PHE A 179 -10.96 -10.40 -5.40
C PHE A 179 -11.17 -11.64 -6.26
N ILE A 180 -10.95 -11.52 -7.55
CA ILE A 180 -10.98 -12.62 -8.51
C ILE A 180 -9.55 -13.02 -8.83
N LEU A 181 -9.20 -14.25 -8.52
CA LEU A 181 -7.89 -14.82 -8.75
C LEU A 181 -7.88 -15.62 -10.05
N GLY A 182 -7.11 -15.17 -11.01
CA GLY A 182 -6.80 -15.91 -12.23
C GLY A 182 -5.45 -16.61 -12.14
N GLU A 183 -4.97 -17.12 -13.27
CA GLU A 183 -3.69 -17.80 -13.35
C GLU A 183 -2.52 -16.81 -13.17
N ASN A 184 -2.49 -15.76 -13.98
CA ASN A 184 -1.41 -14.77 -14.05
C ASN A 184 -1.87 -13.33 -13.75
N HIS A 185 -3.14 -13.14 -13.41
CA HIS A 185 -3.74 -11.85 -13.15
C HIS A 185 -4.69 -11.91 -11.95
N VAL A 186 -4.84 -10.79 -11.30
CA VAL A 186 -5.89 -10.55 -10.29
C VAL A 186 -6.76 -9.41 -10.75
N GLN A 187 -8.05 -9.54 -10.47
CA GLN A 187 -9.04 -8.52 -10.72
C GLN A 187 -9.78 -8.22 -9.41
N VAL A 188 -10.02 -6.97 -9.16
CA VAL A 188 -10.81 -6.50 -8.03
C VAL A 188 -12.01 -5.75 -8.57
N PHE A 189 -13.18 -6.14 -8.07
CA PHE A 189 -14.45 -5.57 -8.51
C PHE A 189 -15.24 -5.01 -7.32
N PHE A 190 -15.69 -3.78 -7.45
CA PHE A 190 -16.58 -3.12 -6.50
C PHE A 190 -17.26 -1.90 -7.16
N LYS A 191 -18.57 -1.68 -6.88
CA LYS A 191 -19.33 -0.49 -7.34
C LYS A 191 -19.19 -0.12 -8.83
N GLY A 192 -19.06 -1.11 -9.73
CA GLY A 192 -18.89 -0.84 -11.16
C GLY A 192 -17.46 -0.42 -11.55
N ILE A 193 -16.52 -0.43 -10.59
CA ILE A 193 -15.10 -0.27 -10.81
C ILE A 193 -14.46 -1.65 -10.91
N ASN A 194 -13.66 -1.85 -11.93
CA ASN A 194 -12.89 -3.05 -12.16
C ASN A 194 -11.41 -2.66 -12.28
N ILE A 195 -10.58 -3.16 -11.39
CA ILE A 195 -9.13 -2.93 -11.43
C ILE A 195 -8.45 -4.28 -11.57
N SER A 196 -7.63 -4.44 -12.59
CA SER A 196 -6.86 -5.67 -12.82
C SER A 196 -5.37 -5.40 -12.89
N THR A 197 -4.58 -6.39 -12.47
CA THR A 197 -3.13 -6.35 -12.55
C THR A 197 -2.56 -7.72 -12.86
N ARG A 198 -1.37 -7.73 -13.46
CA ARG A 198 -0.57 -8.92 -13.61
C ARG A 198 0.11 -9.27 -12.28
N LEU A 199 0.24 -10.57 -11.99
CA LEU A 199 1.06 -11.06 -10.87
C LEU A 199 2.54 -10.78 -11.14
N ILE A 200 3.29 -10.44 -10.11
CA ILE A 200 4.75 -10.45 -10.17
C ILE A 200 5.20 -11.90 -10.16
N GLN A 201 5.81 -12.34 -11.26
CA GLN A 201 6.28 -13.72 -11.48
C GLN A 201 7.72 -13.86 -10.97
N ASP A 202 7.90 -13.70 -9.66
CA ASP A 202 9.21 -13.82 -9.01
C ASP A 202 9.07 -14.55 -7.68
N SER A 203 10.17 -15.01 -7.12
CA SER A 203 10.18 -15.70 -5.82
C SER A 203 10.26 -14.71 -4.68
N TYR A 204 9.26 -14.72 -3.81
CA TYR A 204 9.32 -13.93 -2.58
C TYR A 204 10.28 -14.59 -1.59
N PRO A 205 11.13 -13.83 -0.88
CA PRO A 205 12.02 -14.41 0.12
C PRO A 205 11.25 -15.11 1.24
N ASP A 206 11.89 -16.13 1.84
CA ASP A 206 11.32 -16.83 2.99
C ASP A 206 11.36 -15.91 4.22
N TYR A 207 10.32 -15.11 4.33
CA TYR A 207 10.19 -14.07 5.36
C TYR A 207 10.01 -14.65 6.77
N GLU A 208 9.53 -15.88 6.89
CA GLU A 208 9.31 -16.48 8.21
C GLU A 208 10.63 -16.77 8.93
N LYS A 209 11.68 -17.13 8.19
CA LYS A 209 13.02 -17.39 8.75
C LYS A 209 13.70 -16.16 9.34
N VAL A 210 13.32 -14.96 8.92
CA VAL A 210 13.92 -13.73 9.46
C VAL A 210 13.19 -13.19 10.69
N ILE A 211 12.02 -13.71 11.02
CA ILE A 211 11.25 -13.31 12.20
C ILE A 211 11.86 -13.97 13.44
N PRO A 212 12.49 -13.20 14.36
CA PRO A 212 13.11 -13.76 15.55
C PRO A 212 12.09 -14.37 16.51
N GLN A 213 12.46 -15.50 17.14
CA GLN A 213 11.62 -16.19 18.11
C GLN A 213 12.06 -15.93 19.56
N ASN A 214 13.24 -15.31 19.76
CA ASN A 214 13.91 -15.22 21.05
C ASN A 214 14.16 -13.77 21.49
N ASN A 215 13.26 -12.87 21.18
CA ASN A 215 13.31 -11.49 21.64
C ASN A 215 12.57 -11.40 22.97
N GLU A 216 13.31 -11.49 24.08
CA GLU A 216 12.73 -11.59 25.43
C GLU A 216 12.57 -10.24 26.13
N LYS A 217 13.37 -9.22 25.73
CA LYS A 217 13.30 -7.87 26.32
C LYS A 217 12.10 -7.12 25.76
N SER A 218 11.17 -6.77 26.63
CA SER A 218 9.88 -6.16 26.26
C SER A 218 9.83 -4.69 26.70
N VAL A 219 9.73 -3.78 25.71
CA VAL A 219 9.63 -2.35 25.92
C VAL A 219 8.24 -1.87 25.48
N VAL A 220 7.41 -1.42 26.40
CA VAL A 220 6.09 -0.88 26.07
C VAL A 220 6.16 0.64 26.01
N VAL A 221 5.73 1.21 24.90
CA VAL A 221 5.77 2.64 24.63
C VAL A 221 4.38 3.17 24.25
N LYS A 222 4.14 4.45 24.58
CA LYS A 222 2.97 5.17 24.06
C LYS A 222 3.26 5.66 22.65
N ASN A 223 2.44 5.26 21.69
CA ASN A 223 2.65 5.55 20.27
C ASN A 223 2.71 7.06 19.99
N GLU A 224 1.82 7.85 20.55
CA GLU A 224 1.81 9.30 20.38
C GLU A 224 3.14 9.95 20.81
N GLU A 225 3.67 9.56 21.97
CA GLU A 225 4.90 10.14 22.52
C GLU A 225 6.13 9.79 21.68
N ILE A 226 6.31 8.51 21.33
CA ILE A 226 7.48 8.06 20.56
C ILE A 226 7.41 8.53 19.09
N ILE A 227 6.24 8.52 18.44
CA ILE A 227 6.06 9.01 17.07
C ILE A 227 6.41 10.50 17.00
N ALA A 228 5.90 11.31 17.92
CA ALA A 228 6.17 12.73 17.97
C ALA A 228 7.67 13.02 18.20
N SER A 229 8.33 12.26 19.08
CA SER A 229 9.78 12.35 19.31
C SER A 229 10.58 11.96 18.06
N LEU A 230 10.30 10.82 17.47
CA LEU A 230 10.98 10.36 16.25
C LEU A 230 10.83 11.36 15.09
N LYS A 231 9.65 11.99 14.95
CA LYS A 231 9.41 13.03 13.94
C LYS A 231 10.31 14.25 14.14
N ARG A 232 10.49 14.74 15.38
CA ARG A 232 11.38 15.85 15.67
C ARG A 232 12.85 15.48 15.48
N ILE A 233 13.25 14.33 16.03
CA ILE A 233 14.61 13.78 15.94
C ILE A 233 15.05 13.56 14.49
N SER A 234 14.17 13.04 13.62
CA SER A 234 14.47 12.78 12.20
C SER A 234 14.99 14.03 11.46
N SER A 235 14.55 15.23 11.86
CA SER A 235 15.02 16.48 11.25
C SER A 235 16.49 16.79 11.50
N PHE A 236 17.08 16.19 12.54
CA PHE A 236 18.49 16.37 12.95
C PHE A 236 19.35 15.15 12.60
N SER A 237 18.76 14.12 11.99
CA SER A 237 19.47 12.91 11.63
C SER A 237 20.17 13.03 10.29
N SER A 238 21.26 12.27 10.10
CA SER A 238 21.91 12.13 8.81
C SER A 238 20.92 11.74 7.71
N LYS A 239 20.96 12.43 6.58
CA LYS A 239 20.09 12.14 5.42
C LYS A 239 20.29 10.74 4.84
N LYS A 240 21.48 10.16 5.01
CA LYS A 240 21.84 8.85 4.45
C LYS A 240 21.29 7.69 5.27
N THR A 241 21.42 7.75 6.59
CA THR A 241 21.10 6.62 7.47
C THR A 241 19.80 6.81 8.24
N LYS A 242 19.40 8.06 8.46
CA LYS A 242 18.27 8.39 9.34
C LYS A 242 18.37 7.70 10.71
N GLN A 243 19.62 7.58 11.21
CA GLN A 243 19.88 6.84 12.44
C GLN A 243 19.42 7.61 13.66
N ALA A 244 18.69 6.91 14.52
CA ALA A 244 18.42 7.30 15.90
C ALA A 244 18.84 6.16 16.83
N THR A 245 19.60 6.50 17.86
CA THR A 245 20.04 5.57 18.91
C THR A 245 19.10 5.65 20.09
N LEU A 246 18.56 4.52 20.50
CA LEU A 246 17.66 4.36 21.64
C LEU A 246 18.42 3.70 22.78
N SER A 247 18.64 4.44 23.87
CA SER A 247 19.19 3.89 25.13
C SER A 247 18.03 3.70 26.10
N ILE A 248 17.76 2.44 26.45
CA ILE A 248 16.59 2.02 27.21
C ILE A 248 17.04 1.55 28.60
N GLU A 249 16.59 2.26 29.63
CA GLU A 249 16.91 1.97 31.01
C GLU A 249 15.87 2.58 31.97
N ASN A 250 15.66 1.95 33.11
CA ASN A 250 14.86 2.52 34.21
C ASN A 250 13.53 3.16 33.78
N ASN A 251 12.78 2.47 32.91
CA ASN A 251 11.49 2.96 32.37
C ASN A 251 11.59 4.24 31.54
N LYS A 252 12.74 4.49 30.93
CA LYS A 252 12.98 5.62 30.04
C LYS A 252 13.68 5.16 28.77
N ILE A 253 13.40 5.86 27.68
CA ILE A 253 14.13 5.75 26.42
C ILE A 253 14.76 7.12 26.16
N GLU A 254 16.06 7.18 26.14
CA GLU A 254 16.79 8.31 25.60
C GLU A 254 17.01 8.07 24.09
N ILE A 255 16.52 8.98 23.26
CA ILE A 255 16.60 8.90 21.80
C ILE A 255 17.58 9.97 21.33
N LYS A 256 18.69 9.56 20.72
CA LYS A 256 19.74 10.45 20.22
C LYS A 256 19.95 10.31 18.75
N THR A 257 20.24 11.42 18.09
CA THR A 257 20.72 11.44 16.71
C THR A 257 21.75 12.54 16.52
N GLU A 258 22.63 12.35 15.53
CA GLU A 258 23.57 13.35 15.08
C GLU A 258 23.80 13.27 13.57
N ASP A 259 24.10 14.40 12.97
CA ASP A 259 24.56 14.51 11.60
C ASP A 259 25.89 15.26 11.57
N ALA A 260 26.96 14.51 11.37
CA ALA A 260 28.34 15.07 11.34
C ALA A 260 28.54 16.02 10.15
N GLU A 261 27.81 15.85 9.04
CA GLU A 261 27.94 16.72 7.85
C GLU A 261 27.40 18.12 8.13
N THR A 262 26.34 18.25 8.92
CA THR A 262 25.71 19.53 9.28
C THR A 262 26.01 19.98 10.71
N SER A 263 26.77 19.19 11.47
CA SER A 263 27.03 19.40 12.92
C SER A 263 25.75 19.57 13.74
N SER A 264 24.66 18.90 13.31
CA SER A 264 23.36 18.92 13.96
C SER A 264 23.21 17.71 14.88
N SER A 265 22.61 17.91 16.05
CA SER A 265 22.26 16.81 16.95
C SER A 265 20.97 17.09 17.70
N ALA A 266 20.31 16.03 18.13
CA ALA A 266 19.13 16.11 18.98
C ALA A 266 19.11 14.96 19.98
N ASN A 267 18.54 15.24 21.14
CA ASN A 267 18.37 14.29 22.23
C ASN A 267 17.03 14.53 22.91
N GLU A 268 16.23 13.49 23.01
CA GLU A 268 14.95 13.52 23.73
C GLU A 268 14.83 12.32 24.66
N THR A 269 14.05 12.45 25.71
CA THR A 269 13.76 11.38 26.65
C THR A 269 12.24 11.19 26.74
N ILE A 270 11.79 9.97 26.54
CA ILE A 270 10.39 9.58 26.70
C ILE A 270 10.25 8.49 27.77
N LYS A 271 9.06 8.33 28.31
CA LYS A 271 8.73 7.25 29.24
C LYS A 271 8.41 5.95 28.50
N CYS A 272 8.77 4.83 29.10
CA CYS A 272 8.36 3.51 28.66
C CYS A 272 8.07 2.61 29.88
N SER A 273 7.58 1.41 29.64
CA SER A 273 7.59 0.34 30.67
C SER A 273 8.66 -0.66 30.25
N TYR A 274 9.69 -0.81 31.08
CA TYR A 274 10.85 -1.66 30.82
C TYR A 274 11.53 -2.09 32.14
N ASN A 275 11.68 -3.40 32.34
CA ASN A 275 12.20 -3.97 33.58
C ASN A 275 13.38 -4.96 33.37
N ASP A 276 13.99 -4.93 32.18
CA ASP A 276 15.10 -5.79 31.83
C ASP A 276 16.45 -5.07 31.93
N GLU A 277 17.53 -5.74 31.54
CA GLU A 277 18.86 -5.15 31.44
C GLU A 277 18.91 -3.99 30.45
N ASN A 278 19.68 -2.94 30.79
CA ASN A 278 19.88 -1.80 29.93
C ASN A 278 20.32 -2.24 28.53
N ILE A 279 19.71 -1.63 27.51
CA ILE A 279 20.02 -1.92 26.12
C ILE A 279 20.14 -0.63 25.31
N THR A 280 21.16 -0.58 24.44
CA THR A 280 21.31 0.48 23.44
C THR A 280 21.23 -0.12 22.05
N ILE A 281 20.32 0.39 21.23
CA ILE A 281 20.06 -0.10 19.88
C ILE A 281 19.78 1.10 18.95
N ALA A 282 20.19 1.02 17.69
CA ALA A 282 19.94 2.08 16.73
C ALA A 282 19.03 1.61 15.59
N PHE A 283 18.13 2.48 15.17
CA PHE A 283 17.23 2.25 14.06
C PHE A 283 17.19 3.42 13.08
N ASN A 284 16.71 3.16 11.88
CA ASN A 284 16.23 4.23 11.02
C ASN A 284 14.95 4.81 11.65
N CYS A 285 14.99 6.07 12.05
CA CYS A 285 13.91 6.72 12.79
C CYS A 285 12.63 6.88 11.95
N ASP A 286 12.75 7.06 10.63
CA ASP A 286 11.59 7.14 9.75
C ASP A 286 10.91 5.77 9.63
N TYR A 287 11.67 4.68 9.51
CA TYR A 287 11.12 3.33 9.48
C TYR A 287 10.40 2.95 10.77
N LEU A 288 11.03 3.24 11.93
CA LEU A 288 10.40 2.97 13.22
C LEU A 288 9.12 3.79 13.39
N ARG A 289 9.14 5.07 13.01
CA ARG A 289 7.97 5.95 13.06
C ARG A 289 6.84 5.42 12.17
N GLU A 290 7.13 5.10 10.92
CA GLU A 290 6.13 4.59 9.96
C GLU A 290 5.49 3.28 10.42
N ILE A 291 6.26 2.38 11.02
CA ILE A 291 5.74 1.13 11.62
C ILE A 291 4.77 1.46 12.77
N LEU A 292 5.17 2.34 13.70
CA LEU A 292 4.36 2.70 14.85
C LEU A 292 3.07 3.44 14.46
N GLU A 293 3.10 4.30 13.44
CA GLU A 293 1.93 4.98 12.89
C GLU A 293 0.86 3.98 12.38
N LYS A 294 1.26 2.77 11.97
CA LYS A 294 0.36 1.74 11.42
C LYS A 294 -0.16 0.76 12.46
N THR A 295 0.30 0.80 13.70
CA THR A 295 -0.18 -0.13 14.73
C THR A 295 -1.61 0.17 15.20
N THR A 296 -2.07 1.40 15.09
CA THR A 296 -3.44 1.86 15.38
C THR A 296 -3.92 1.64 16.84
N THR A 297 -3.00 1.32 17.77
CA THR A 297 -3.26 1.17 19.21
C THR A 297 -2.63 2.34 19.99
N GLU A 298 -3.06 2.56 21.23
CA GLU A 298 -2.50 3.60 22.09
C GLU A 298 -1.03 3.32 22.42
N THR A 299 -0.72 2.05 22.66
CA THR A 299 0.63 1.56 22.99
C THR A 299 1.09 0.47 22.04
N SER A 300 2.39 0.36 21.89
CA SER A 300 3.07 -0.72 21.16
C SER A 300 4.14 -1.35 22.04
N THR A 301 4.42 -2.62 21.76
CA THR A 301 5.49 -3.36 22.38
C THR A 301 6.62 -3.58 21.39
N LEU A 302 7.82 -3.11 21.73
CA LEU A 302 9.05 -3.46 21.05
C LEU A 302 9.67 -4.66 21.75
N LEU A 303 9.81 -5.78 21.05
CA LEU A 303 10.52 -6.95 21.54
C LEU A 303 11.94 -6.94 21.00
N LEU A 304 12.90 -6.91 21.89
CA LEU A 304 14.32 -6.79 21.60
C LEU A 304 15.09 -8.01 22.16
N LYS A 305 16.23 -8.32 21.56
CA LYS A 305 17.17 -9.31 22.06
C LYS A 305 18.48 -8.64 22.46
N ASP A 306 19.15 -8.02 21.51
CA ASP A 306 20.43 -7.34 21.64
C ASP A 306 20.50 -6.16 20.65
N SER A 307 21.65 -5.49 20.57
CA SER A 307 21.85 -4.32 19.70
C SER A 307 21.97 -4.62 18.19
N GLN A 308 22.02 -5.90 17.82
CA GLN A 308 22.29 -6.34 16.43
C GLN A 308 21.17 -7.19 15.83
N SER A 309 20.33 -7.77 16.66
CA SER A 309 19.23 -8.61 16.25
C SER A 309 18.01 -7.76 15.84
N ALA A 310 17.26 -8.24 14.86
CA ALA A 310 16.02 -7.58 14.43
C ALA A 310 15.04 -7.40 15.60
N ALA A 311 14.46 -6.23 15.71
CA ALA A 311 13.39 -5.94 16.65
C ALA A 311 12.03 -6.35 16.09
N LEU A 312 11.10 -6.75 16.95
CA LEU A 312 9.69 -6.88 16.59
C LEU A 312 8.92 -5.72 17.21
N VAL A 313 7.97 -5.20 16.45
CA VAL A 313 7.02 -4.17 16.90
C VAL A 313 5.62 -4.75 16.77
N LEU A 314 4.94 -4.81 17.90
CA LEU A 314 3.60 -5.38 18.02
C LEU A 314 2.64 -4.34 18.58
N PRO A 315 1.38 -4.28 18.12
CA PRO A 315 0.35 -3.54 18.84
C PRO A 315 0.11 -4.16 20.22
N GLU A 316 -0.30 -3.37 21.19
CA GLU A 316 -0.62 -3.87 22.53
C GLU A 316 -1.71 -4.95 22.49
N LYS A 317 -2.71 -4.76 21.69
CA LYS A 317 -3.78 -5.73 21.42
C LYS A 317 -4.10 -5.77 19.95
N ASN A 318 -4.15 -6.96 19.41
CA ASN A 318 -4.66 -7.14 18.06
C ASN A 318 -6.20 -7.07 18.07
N PRO A 319 -6.82 -6.18 17.29
CA PRO A 319 -8.27 -6.07 17.27
C PRO A 319 -8.92 -7.26 16.55
N GLY A 320 -9.80 -7.98 17.24
CA GLY A 320 -10.64 -9.01 16.63
C GLY A 320 -9.87 -10.15 15.96
N LYS A 321 -10.13 -10.33 14.65
CA LYS A 321 -9.57 -11.41 13.81
C LYS A 321 -8.25 -11.06 13.12
N ILE A 322 -7.69 -9.89 13.43
CA ILE A 322 -6.48 -9.39 12.78
C ILE A 322 -5.29 -9.53 13.72
N LYS A 323 -4.16 -10.03 13.20
CA LYS A 323 -2.87 -10.07 13.90
C LYS A 323 -1.83 -9.29 13.11
N LYS A 324 -1.19 -8.34 13.77
CA LYS A 324 -0.16 -7.47 13.19
C LYS A 324 1.20 -7.76 13.82
N LEU A 325 2.23 -7.78 12.99
CA LEU A 325 3.62 -7.88 13.38
C LEU A 325 4.47 -7.09 12.40
N SER A 326 5.34 -6.23 12.92
CA SER A 326 6.39 -5.63 12.11
C SER A 326 7.77 -6.00 12.66
N LEU A 327 8.72 -6.15 11.75
CA LEU A 327 10.13 -6.37 12.05
C LEU A 327 10.92 -5.16 11.57
N LEU A 328 11.92 -4.76 12.36
CA LEU A 328 12.83 -3.68 12.00
C LEU A 328 14.28 -4.10 12.29
N MET A 329 15.12 -4.03 11.25
CA MET A 329 16.54 -4.31 11.37
C MET A 329 17.25 -3.13 12.05
N PRO A 330 18.11 -3.37 13.04
CA PRO A 330 18.90 -2.32 13.64
C PRO A 330 20.02 -1.85 12.71
N ILE A 331 20.46 -0.60 12.93
CA ILE A 331 21.68 -0.05 12.35
C ILE A 331 22.83 -0.40 13.32
N ARG A 332 23.93 -0.92 12.80
CA ARG A 332 25.09 -1.25 13.63
C ARG A 332 25.67 0.02 14.23
N LEU A 333 25.84 0.01 15.56
CA LEU A 333 26.60 1.03 16.28
C LEU A 333 28.10 0.76 16.07
N ASN A 334 28.83 1.76 15.59
CA ASN A 334 30.31 1.71 15.43
C ASN A 334 30.98 1.98 16.76
#